data_3f15557cdd4cf225936d81934c3d6a13
#
_entry.id   3f15557cdd4cf225936d81934c3d6a13
#
_cell.length_a   1.000
_cell.length_b   1.000
_cell.length_c   1.000
_cell.angle_alpha   90.00
_cell.angle_beta   90.00
_cell.angle_gamma   90.00
#
_symmetry.space_group_name_H-M   'P 1'
#
loop_
_entity.id
_entity.type
_entity.pdbx_description
1 polymer ?
#
loop_
_entity_poly.entity_id
_entity_poly.type
_entity_poly.pdbx_seq_one_letter_code
_entity_poly.pdbx_strand_id
1 'polypeptide(L)'
;YQLGVRGFAVFFDDISGEGTKADKQAELLNYIDDHFVKVKRDVAPLILCPTEYNKSWTDVEGGYLTTLGDKLNEGIKVMWTGDMVVATIDKSTLDFVNPLLKRKAYIWWNFPVSDYVQDHLLLGPVYGNGLDVKDDMSAFVSNPMEHAEASKISLYSVADYTWNMENYDSETSWKHAVRDLMPLHAEYLEIFAAHNSDPGQNGHRFRREESVAIQPALSALLKAYQEKNEIDEDAYRQVAEECRKIIVAADGLLASGNENRPLITEIRPWLIQFKQVGEYGAEVLNMIRLRQQKDAFIGSYEHARALLVLMGETDAQYKAGIKSGSLHLMPTFNALFEAATTGYNAAFHAGLDTKAVYSPYTGGLETRYSQ
;
A
#
# COMPACT_ATOMS: atom_id res chain seq x y z
N TYR A 1 -20.61 -24.55 -14.31
CA TYR A 1 -21.63 -24.16 -15.27
C TYR A 1 -23.05 -24.36 -14.72
N GLN A 2 -23.35 -25.54 -14.18
CA GLN A 2 -24.68 -25.84 -13.63
C GLN A 2 -25.09 -24.91 -12.46
N LEU A 3 -24.14 -24.37 -11.73
CA LEU A 3 -24.35 -23.40 -10.67
C LEU A 3 -24.52 -21.94 -11.16
N GLY A 4 -24.65 -21.74 -12.48
CA GLY A 4 -24.81 -20.40 -13.07
C GLY A 4 -23.53 -19.69 -13.42
N VAL A 5 -22.32 -20.26 -13.17
CA VAL A 5 -21.03 -19.67 -13.55
C VAL A 5 -20.90 -19.63 -15.07
N ARG A 6 -20.45 -18.48 -15.61
CA ARG A 6 -20.30 -18.23 -17.06
C ARG A 6 -18.93 -17.69 -17.46
N GLY A 7 -18.07 -17.34 -16.53
CA GLY A 7 -16.67 -16.96 -16.76
C GLY A 7 -15.75 -17.96 -16.07
N PHE A 8 -14.71 -18.42 -16.76
CA PHE A 8 -13.76 -19.38 -16.25
C PHE A 8 -12.34 -18.94 -16.56
N ALA A 9 -11.43 -19.20 -15.63
CA ALA A 9 -10.01 -18.92 -15.77
C ALA A 9 -9.17 -20.14 -15.35
N VAL A 10 -8.02 -20.30 -15.96
CA VAL A 10 -7.01 -21.29 -15.59
C VAL A 10 -5.73 -20.56 -15.25
N PHE A 11 -5.18 -20.83 -14.07
CA PHE A 11 -4.00 -20.15 -13.54
C PHE A 11 -2.80 -21.08 -13.51
N PHE A 12 -1.70 -20.65 -14.15
CA PHE A 12 -0.40 -21.31 -14.15
C PHE A 12 0.70 -20.43 -13.56
N ASP A 13 0.29 -19.41 -12.80
CA ASP A 13 1.18 -18.61 -11.99
C ASP A 13 1.79 -19.47 -10.87
N ASP A 14 3.01 -19.13 -10.46
CA ASP A 14 3.73 -19.66 -9.29
C ASP A 14 3.80 -21.21 -9.22
N ILE A 15 3.77 -21.89 -10.35
CA ILE A 15 3.92 -23.33 -10.45
C ILE A 15 5.34 -23.72 -10.93
N SER A 16 5.66 -25.02 -10.86
CA SER A 16 6.93 -25.57 -11.33
C SER A 16 6.73 -26.87 -12.13
N GLY A 17 7.80 -27.34 -12.78
CA GLY A 17 7.83 -28.61 -13.50
C GLY A 17 7.17 -28.57 -14.89
N GLU A 18 6.63 -29.70 -15.36
CA GLU A 18 6.08 -29.84 -16.71
C GLU A 18 4.90 -28.91 -17.00
N GLY A 19 4.16 -28.50 -15.97
CA GLY A 19 3.03 -27.55 -16.09
C GLY A 19 3.43 -26.14 -16.52
N THR A 20 4.72 -25.78 -16.46
CA THR A 20 5.22 -24.46 -16.88
C THR A 20 5.46 -24.34 -18.38
N LYS A 21 5.38 -25.44 -19.14
CA LYS A 21 5.66 -25.45 -20.57
C LYS A 21 4.53 -24.83 -21.39
N ALA A 22 4.83 -23.80 -22.16
CA ALA A 22 3.86 -23.05 -22.94
C ALA A 22 3.05 -23.91 -23.92
N ASP A 23 3.69 -24.89 -24.57
CA ASP A 23 3.02 -25.80 -25.52
C ASP A 23 1.99 -26.69 -24.80
N LYS A 24 2.31 -27.16 -23.60
CA LYS A 24 1.38 -27.97 -22.78
C LYS A 24 0.21 -27.15 -22.24
N GLN A 25 0.49 -25.92 -21.82
CA GLN A 25 -0.56 -24.99 -21.40
C GLN A 25 -1.50 -24.66 -22.57
N ALA A 26 -0.94 -24.38 -23.76
CA ALA A 26 -1.75 -24.09 -24.95
C ALA A 26 -2.60 -25.31 -25.38
N GLU A 27 -2.03 -26.53 -25.37
CA GLU A 27 -2.77 -27.77 -25.65
C GLU A 27 -3.98 -27.94 -24.72
N LEU A 28 -3.77 -27.82 -23.41
CA LEU A 28 -4.83 -27.96 -22.41
C LEU A 28 -5.90 -26.87 -22.57
N LEU A 29 -5.49 -25.62 -22.74
CA LEU A 29 -6.42 -24.48 -22.83
C LEU A 29 -7.26 -24.51 -24.11
N ASN A 30 -6.65 -24.89 -25.24
CA ASN A 30 -7.38 -25.08 -26.49
C ASN A 30 -8.39 -26.24 -26.37
N TYR A 31 -8.00 -27.33 -25.70
CA TYR A 31 -8.94 -28.43 -25.42
C TYR A 31 -10.17 -27.95 -24.59
N ILE A 32 -9.92 -27.18 -23.54
CA ILE A 32 -11.01 -26.62 -22.71
C ILE A 32 -11.87 -25.64 -23.53
N ASP A 33 -11.26 -24.78 -24.31
CA ASP A 33 -11.95 -23.82 -25.15
C ASP A 33 -12.85 -24.53 -26.18
N ASP A 34 -12.31 -25.52 -26.89
CA ASP A 34 -13.02 -26.21 -27.96
C ASP A 34 -14.13 -27.15 -27.43
N HIS A 35 -13.90 -27.85 -26.32
CA HIS A 35 -14.83 -28.88 -25.81
C HIS A 35 -15.79 -28.38 -24.73
N PHE A 36 -15.51 -27.20 -24.14
CA PHE A 36 -16.37 -26.63 -23.11
C PHE A 36 -16.86 -25.23 -23.48
N VAL A 37 -15.98 -24.24 -23.67
CA VAL A 37 -16.39 -22.85 -23.85
C VAL A 37 -17.22 -22.68 -25.12
N LYS A 38 -16.71 -23.09 -26.26
CA LYS A 38 -17.41 -22.98 -27.55
C LYS A 38 -18.67 -23.82 -27.63
N VAL A 39 -18.69 -24.98 -26.95
CA VAL A 39 -19.85 -25.86 -26.96
C VAL A 39 -21.02 -25.26 -26.17
N LYS A 40 -20.75 -24.54 -25.07
CA LYS A 40 -21.76 -23.94 -24.20
C LYS A 40 -22.40 -22.68 -24.77
N ARG A 41 -21.72 -21.96 -25.66
CA ARG A 41 -22.19 -20.74 -26.36
C ARG A 41 -22.46 -19.51 -25.50
N ASP A 42 -22.88 -19.72 -24.23
CA ASP A 42 -23.17 -18.67 -23.23
C ASP A 42 -22.06 -18.51 -22.16
N VAL A 43 -20.92 -19.13 -22.38
CA VAL A 43 -19.72 -18.99 -21.55
C VAL A 43 -18.83 -17.90 -22.14
N ALA A 44 -18.33 -17.01 -21.29
CA ALA A 44 -17.38 -15.98 -21.68
C ALA A 44 -16.04 -16.61 -22.16
N PRO A 45 -15.24 -15.88 -22.95
CA PRO A 45 -13.92 -16.34 -23.36
C PRO A 45 -13.08 -16.80 -22.17
N LEU A 46 -12.37 -17.93 -22.35
CA LEU A 46 -11.48 -18.47 -21.34
C LEU A 46 -10.36 -17.47 -21.00
N ILE A 47 -9.99 -17.37 -19.75
CA ILE A 47 -8.90 -16.52 -19.26
C ILE A 47 -7.76 -17.41 -18.78
N LEU A 48 -6.54 -17.03 -19.13
CA LEU A 48 -5.28 -17.66 -18.74
C LEU A 48 -4.46 -16.69 -17.89
N CYS A 49 -4.01 -17.10 -16.71
CA CYS A 49 -2.82 -16.53 -16.10
C CYS A 49 -1.61 -17.38 -16.49
N PRO A 50 -0.65 -16.87 -17.27
CA PRO A 50 0.51 -17.64 -17.73
C PRO A 50 1.56 -17.74 -16.62
N THR A 51 2.50 -18.68 -16.73
CA THR A 51 3.62 -18.80 -15.76
C THR A 51 4.55 -17.58 -15.82
N GLU A 52 4.86 -17.09 -17.04
CA GLU A 52 5.61 -15.83 -17.21
C GLU A 52 4.64 -14.66 -17.37
N TYR A 53 4.01 -14.22 -16.27
CA TYR A 53 2.95 -13.22 -16.27
C TYR A 53 3.43 -11.77 -16.11
N ASN A 54 4.75 -11.53 -16.06
CA ASN A 54 5.35 -10.19 -16.01
C ASN A 54 6.69 -10.15 -16.77
N LYS A 55 7.12 -8.94 -17.16
CA LYS A 55 8.31 -8.75 -17.98
C LYS A 55 9.60 -9.20 -17.29
N SER A 56 9.72 -9.00 -15.97
CA SER A 56 10.95 -9.36 -15.25
C SER A 56 11.20 -10.87 -15.18
N TRP A 57 10.17 -11.69 -15.39
CA TRP A 57 10.26 -13.14 -15.42
C TRP A 57 10.26 -13.72 -16.84
N THR A 58 10.01 -12.88 -17.84
CA THR A 58 9.94 -13.33 -19.23
C THR A 58 11.34 -13.61 -19.79
N ASP A 59 11.54 -14.85 -20.25
CA ASP A 59 12.64 -15.23 -21.13
C ASP A 59 12.20 -15.11 -22.59
N VAL A 60 12.53 -13.97 -23.21
CA VAL A 60 12.15 -13.70 -24.63
C VAL A 60 12.79 -14.71 -25.58
N GLU A 61 14.06 -15.11 -25.35
CA GLU A 61 14.78 -16.08 -26.16
C GLU A 61 14.22 -17.50 -25.97
N GLY A 62 13.78 -17.83 -24.78
CA GLY A 62 13.09 -19.09 -24.48
C GLY A 62 11.72 -19.22 -25.13
N GLY A 63 11.14 -18.10 -25.58
CA GLY A 63 9.96 -18.08 -26.45
C GLY A 63 8.65 -18.53 -25.80
N TYR A 64 8.54 -18.46 -24.47
CA TYR A 64 7.32 -18.89 -23.76
C TYR A 64 6.09 -18.10 -24.19
N LEU A 65 6.13 -16.75 -24.12
CA LEU A 65 5.00 -15.89 -24.51
C LEU A 65 4.71 -15.98 -26.01
N THR A 66 5.74 -16.05 -26.85
CA THR A 66 5.58 -16.22 -28.30
C THR A 66 4.90 -17.55 -28.63
N THR A 67 5.27 -18.64 -27.95
CA THR A 67 4.61 -19.95 -28.09
C THR A 67 3.13 -19.89 -27.72
N LEU A 68 2.77 -19.20 -26.64
CA LEU A 68 1.37 -18.97 -26.28
C LEU A 68 0.64 -18.14 -27.35
N GLY A 69 1.29 -17.06 -27.84
CA GLY A 69 0.76 -16.21 -28.90
C GLY A 69 0.48 -16.97 -30.20
N ASP A 70 1.33 -17.94 -30.54
CA ASP A 70 1.23 -18.74 -31.77
C ASP A 70 0.20 -19.88 -31.64
N LYS A 71 0.09 -20.50 -30.49
CA LYS A 71 -0.64 -21.77 -30.34
C LYS A 71 -2.02 -21.63 -29.68
N LEU A 72 -2.27 -20.60 -28.87
CA LEU A 72 -3.57 -20.42 -28.23
C LEU A 72 -4.66 -20.01 -29.22
N ASN A 73 -5.84 -20.57 -29.08
CA ASN A 73 -7.05 -20.10 -29.78
C ASN A 73 -7.23 -18.58 -29.54
N GLU A 74 -7.63 -17.86 -30.61
CA GLU A 74 -7.71 -16.37 -30.59
C GLU A 74 -8.62 -15.81 -29.47
N GLY A 75 -9.68 -16.55 -29.12
CA GLY A 75 -10.63 -16.13 -28.08
C GLY A 75 -10.06 -16.11 -26.67
N ILE A 76 -9.01 -16.89 -26.38
CA ILE A 76 -8.46 -17.03 -25.04
C ILE A 76 -7.75 -15.74 -24.64
N LYS A 77 -8.12 -15.18 -23.46
CA LYS A 77 -7.51 -13.98 -22.89
C LYS A 77 -6.32 -14.35 -22.05
N VAL A 78 -5.22 -13.57 -22.12
CA VAL A 78 -3.98 -13.84 -21.40
C VAL A 78 -3.69 -12.71 -20.44
N MET A 79 -3.56 -13.03 -19.15
CA MET A 79 -3.27 -12.07 -18.10
C MET A 79 -1.82 -11.59 -18.12
N TRP A 80 -1.63 -10.36 -17.63
CA TRP A 80 -0.34 -9.69 -17.52
C TRP A 80 -0.34 -8.70 -16.36
N THR A 81 0.72 -8.72 -15.54
CA THR A 81 0.81 -7.84 -14.36
C THR A 81 1.67 -6.60 -14.57
N GLY A 82 2.34 -6.47 -15.72
CA GLY A 82 3.22 -5.35 -16.03
C GLY A 82 4.70 -5.72 -16.08
N ASP A 83 5.58 -4.76 -15.86
CA ASP A 83 7.03 -4.98 -15.93
C ASP A 83 7.53 -5.85 -14.77
N MET A 84 6.81 -5.87 -13.64
CA MET A 84 7.06 -6.71 -12.46
C MET A 84 5.75 -7.32 -11.96
N VAL A 85 5.84 -8.17 -10.93
CA VAL A 85 4.65 -8.73 -10.24
C VAL A 85 3.74 -7.62 -9.75
N VAL A 86 4.31 -6.60 -9.09
CA VAL A 86 3.59 -5.39 -8.66
C VAL A 86 4.18 -4.21 -9.43
N ALA A 87 3.41 -3.63 -10.34
CA ALA A 87 3.85 -2.56 -11.23
C ALA A 87 2.70 -1.63 -11.60
N THR A 88 3.00 -0.50 -12.21
CA THR A 88 2.03 0.31 -12.97
C THR A 88 1.94 -0.20 -14.40
N ILE A 89 0.81 0.04 -15.03
CA ILE A 89 0.54 -0.38 -16.41
C ILE A 89 0.63 0.85 -17.30
N ASP A 90 1.58 0.87 -18.19
CA ASP A 90 1.79 1.93 -19.16
C ASP A 90 1.87 1.36 -20.61
N LYS A 91 2.00 2.26 -21.58
CA LYS A 91 2.09 1.87 -22.98
C LYS A 91 3.31 1.00 -23.24
N SER A 92 4.43 1.21 -22.55
CA SER A 92 5.67 0.49 -22.83
C SER A 92 5.57 -0.99 -22.50
N THR A 93 4.90 -1.34 -21.39
CA THR A 93 4.68 -2.76 -21.03
C THR A 93 3.70 -3.44 -22.00
N LEU A 94 2.70 -2.71 -22.51
CA LEU A 94 1.73 -3.23 -23.49
C LEU A 94 2.36 -3.39 -24.89
N ASP A 95 3.18 -2.44 -25.33
CA ASP A 95 3.96 -2.54 -26.56
C ASP A 95 4.98 -3.70 -26.52
N PHE A 96 5.44 -4.10 -25.33
CA PHE A 96 6.28 -5.27 -25.13
C PHE A 96 5.47 -6.57 -25.25
N VAL A 97 4.37 -6.72 -24.48
CA VAL A 97 3.69 -8.01 -24.33
C VAL A 97 2.73 -8.34 -25.46
N ASN A 98 1.99 -7.35 -26.00
CA ASN A 98 0.96 -7.59 -27.00
C ASN A 98 1.48 -8.23 -28.30
N PRO A 99 2.63 -7.81 -28.86
CA PRO A 99 3.22 -8.46 -30.05
C PRO A 99 3.61 -9.91 -29.79
N LEU A 100 4.17 -10.23 -28.60
CA LEU A 100 4.57 -11.58 -28.22
C LEU A 100 3.34 -12.50 -28.11
N LEU A 101 2.28 -12.03 -27.46
CA LEU A 101 1.02 -12.78 -27.30
C LEU A 101 0.13 -12.76 -28.54
N LYS A 102 0.40 -11.89 -29.53
CA LYS A 102 -0.43 -11.64 -30.74
C LYS A 102 -1.88 -11.29 -30.39
N ARG A 103 -2.09 -10.68 -29.22
CA ARG A 103 -3.38 -10.21 -28.69
C ARG A 103 -3.19 -9.15 -27.62
N LYS A 104 -4.25 -8.39 -27.34
CA LYS A 104 -4.25 -7.42 -26.25
C LYS A 104 -4.23 -8.14 -24.91
N ALA A 105 -3.31 -7.75 -24.02
CA ALA A 105 -3.21 -8.30 -22.67
C ALA A 105 -4.49 -8.07 -21.87
N TYR A 106 -4.82 -9.02 -21.01
CA TYR A 106 -5.81 -8.91 -19.95
C TYR A 106 -5.06 -8.49 -18.70
N ILE A 107 -5.23 -7.26 -18.21
CA ILE A 107 -4.45 -6.76 -17.09
C ILE A 107 -4.93 -7.36 -15.78
N TRP A 108 -4.02 -7.98 -15.04
CA TRP A 108 -4.15 -8.28 -13.62
C TRP A 108 -3.29 -7.28 -12.86
N TRP A 109 -3.90 -6.24 -12.32
CA TRP A 109 -3.18 -5.23 -11.59
C TRP A 109 -3.07 -5.56 -10.11
N ASN A 110 -1.84 -5.78 -9.63
CA ASN A 110 -1.55 -6.10 -8.23
C ASN A 110 -1.53 -4.83 -7.36
N PHE A 111 -2.69 -4.20 -7.23
CA PHE A 111 -2.96 -3.10 -6.31
C PHE A 111 -4.48 -3.04 -6.03
N PRO A 112 -4.91 -2.86 -4.77
CA PRO A 112 -4.13 -2.61 -3.55
C PRO A 112 -3.70 -3.88 -2.78
N VAL A 113 -3.48 -5.02 -3.42
CA VAL A 113 -3.02 -6.23 -2.72
C VAL A 113 -1.84 -5.92 -1.79
N SER A 114 -1.88 -6.45 -0.57
CA SER A 114 -0.88 -6.21 0.47
C SER A 114 -0.38 -7.50 1.14
N ASP A 115 -0.52 -8.65 0.48
CA ASP A 115 -0.07 -9.95 0.99
C ASP A 115 1.45 -10.02 1.25
N TYR A 116 2.22 -9.19 0.56
CA TYR A 116 3.65 -9.03 0.73
C TYR A 116 4.04 -7.98 1.82
N VAL A 117 3.07 -7.21 2.33
CA VAL A 117 3.21 -6.17 3.37
C VAL A 117 1.94 -6.13 4.24
N GLN A 118 1.56 -7.27 4.81
CA GLN A 118 0.29 -7.46 5.53
C GLN A 118 0.10 -6.55 6.74
N ASP A 119 1.17 -5.94 7.23
CA ASP A 119 1.16 -4.97 8.33
C ASP A 119 0.74 -3.55 7.90
N HIS A 120 0.65 -3.27 6.60
CA HIS A 120 0.26 -1.98 6.03
C HIS A 120 -1.14 -2.01 5.41
N LEU A 121 -1.81 -0.84 5.43
CA LEU A 121 -2.98 -0.56 4.60
C LEU A 121 -2.59 0.34 3.43
N LEU A 122 -3.08 0.04 2.24
CA LEU A 122 -2.82 0.79 1.01
C LEU A 122 -4.06 1.60 0.63
N LEU A 123 -4.27 2.74 1.29
CA LEU A 123 -5.48 3.55 1.21
C LEU A 123 -5.34 4.82 0.36
N GLY A 124 -4.18 5.04 -0.24
CA GLY A 124 -3.89 6.24 -1.03
C GLY A 124 -4.55 6.26 -2.41
N PRO A 125 -4.38 7.37 -3.15
CA PRO A 125 -4.88 7.52 -4.50
C PRO A 125 -4.33 6.46 -5.46
N VAL A 126 -5.14 6.09 -6.46
CA VAL A 126 -4.75 5.19 -7.55
C VAL A 126 -4.14 6.03 -8.69
N TYR A 127 -2.84 5.92 -8.89
CA TYR A 127 -2.11 6.69 -9.92
C TYR A 127 -0.98 5.88 -10.56
N GLY A 128 -0.41 6.42 -11.64
CA GLY A 128 0.76 5.87 -12.33
C GLY A 128 0.44 4.98 -13.51
N ASN A 129 -0.79 4.48 -13.65
CA ASN A 129 -1.23 3.79 -14.86
C ASN A 129 -1.43 4.79 -16.00
N GLY A 130 -1.15 4.39 -17.25
CA GLY A 130 -1.33 5.20 -18.43
C GLY A 130 -2.81 5.58 -18.65
N LEU A 131 -3.06 6.81 -19.07
CA LEU A 131 -4.42 7.27 -19.40
C LEU A 131 -4.78 7.08 -20.88
N ASP A 132 -3.84 6.63 -21.69
CA ASP A 132 -3.92 6.44 -23.15
C ASP A 132 -3.86 4.97 -23.59
N VAL A 133 -4.04 4.04 -22.65
CA VAL A 133 -3.82 2.59 -22.89
C VAL A 133 -5.12 1.78 -23.02
N LYS A 134 -6.29 2.41 -23.01
CA LYS A 134 -7.59 1.70 -23.03
C LYS A 134 -7.74 0.78 -24.25
N ASP A 135 -7.21 1.20 -25.40
CA ASP A 135 -7.29 0.44 -26.64
C ASP A 135 -6.20 -0.62 -26.80
N ASP A 136 -5.22 -0.65 -25.92
CA ASP A 136 -4.09 -1.60 -25.94
C ASP A 136 -4.28 -2.79 -25.00
N MET A 137 -5.33 -2.80 -24.16
CA MET A 137 -5.67 -3.91 -23.28
C MET A 137 -7.05 -4.50 -23.59
N SER A 138 -7.27 -5.75 -23.23
CA SER A 138 -8.55 -6.45 -23.48
C SER A 138 -9.50 -6.40 -22.27
N ALA A 139 -8.96 -6.22 -21.07
CA ALA A 139 -9.67 -6.02 -19.81
C ALA A 139 -8.69 -5.60 -18.70
N PHE A 140 -9.25 -5.24 -17.55
CA PHE A 140 -8.50 -4.83 -16.38
C PHE A 140 -9.19 -5.37 -15.12
N VAL A 141 -8.45 -6.14 -14.30
CA VAL A 141 -8.90 -6.56 -12.96
C VAL A 141 -7.87 -6.09 -11.93
N SER A 142 -8.36 -5.77 -10.74
CA SER A 142 -7.56 -5.40 -9.59
C SER A 142 -7.50 -6.57 -8.61
N ASN A 143 -6.34 -6.79 -8.00
CA ASN A 143 -6.14 -7.70 -6.89
C ASN A 143 -6.18 -6.88 -5.59
N PRO A 144 -7.22 -7.04 -4.74
CA PRO A 144 -7.39 -6.22 -3.53
C PRO A 144 -6.57 -6.72 -2.34
N MET A 145 -6.52 -5.92 -1.25
CA MET A 145 -6.06 -6.40 0.05
C MET A 145 -7.00 -7.51 0.58
N GLU A 146 -6.52 -8.30 1.55
CA GLU A 146 -7.38 -9.19 2.35
C GLU A 146 -8.43 -8.40 3.17
N HIS A 147 -8.20 -7.09 3.36
CA HIS A 147 -9.08 -6.13 4.00
C HIS A 147 -10.11 -5.60 2.99
N ALA A 148 -11.23 -6.32 2.86
CA ALA A 148 -12.21 -6.09 1.82
C ALA A 148 -12.87 -4.70 1.91
N GLU A 149 -13.16 -4.23 3.11
CA GLU A 149 -13.79 -2.92 3.31
C GLU A 149 -12.80 -1.77 3.06
N ALA A 150 -11.57 -1.88 3.54
CA ALA A 150 -10.52 -0.91 3.28
C ALA A 150 -10.15 -0.84 1.79
N SER A 151 -10.17 -1.97 1.09
CA SER A 151 -9.92 -2.05 -0.35
C SER A 151 -10.90 -1.22 -1.19
N LYS A 152 -12.10 -0.97 -0.69
CA LYS A 152 -13.14 -0.20 -1.43
C LYS A 152 -12.66 1.21 -1.80
N ILE A 153 -11.75 1.82 -1.02
CA ILE A 153 -11.17 3.13 -1.35
C ILE A 153 -10.43 3.06 -2.69
N SER A 154 -9.53 2.10 -2.83
CA SER A 154 -8.77 1.92 -4.08
C SER A 154 -9.63 1.33 -5.19
N LEU A 155 -10.54 0.39 -4.89
CA LEU A 155 -11.42 -0.23 -5.90
C LEU A 155 -12.38 0.77 -6.54
N TYR A 156 -12.87 1.76 -5.79
CA TYR A 156 -13.63 2.87 -6.34
C TYR A 156 -12.83 3.59 -7.43
N SER A 157 -11.59 3.97 -7.10
CA SER A 157 -10.72 4.67 -8.04
C SER A 157 -10.28 3.79 -9.22
N VAL A 158 -10.11 2.48 -9.03
CA VAL A 158 -9.88 1.53 -10.14
C VAL A 158 -11.09 1.49 -11.08
N ALA A 159 -12.30 1.46 -10.54
CA ALA A 159 -13.51 1.49 -11.34
C ALA A 159 -13.61 2.80 -12.14
N ASP A 160 -13.39 3.95 -11.50
CA ASP A 160 -13.40 5.24 -12.16
C ASP A 160 -12.33 5.32 -13.27
N TYR A 161 -11.08 4.90 -12.98
CA TYR A 161 -10.00 4.79 -13.97
C TYR A 161 -10.41 3.94 -15.18
N THR A 162 -10.98 2.76 -14.97
CA THR A 162 -11.29 1.84 -16.07
C THR A 162 -12.49 2.28 -16.91
N TRP A 163 -13.46 2.96 -16.33
CA TRP A 163 -14.66 3.45 -17.03
C TRP A 163 -14.49 4.83 -17.66
N ASN A 164 -13.59 5.66 -17.13
CA ASN A 164 -13.40 7.05 -17.56
C ASN A 164 -11.91 7.43 -17.69
N MET A 165 -11.11 6.53 -18.25
CA MET A 165 -9.64 6.63 -18.28
C MET A 165 -9.13 7.98 -18.81
N GLU A 166 -9.73 8.52 -19.86
CA GLU A 166 -9.29 9.78 -20.51
C GLU A 166 -9.44 11.01 -19.62
N ASN A 167 -10.40 11.00 -18.70
CA ASN A 167 -10.66 12.12 -17.79
C ASN A 167 -10.42 11.74 -16.32
N TYR A 168 -9.74 10.62 -16.08
CA TYR A 168 -9.46 10.16 -14.73
C TYR A 168 -8.50 11.12 -14.03
N ASP A 169 -8.90 11.57 -12.84
CA ASP A 169 -8.05 12.31 -11.90
C ASP A 169 -7.98 11.55 -10.57
N SER A 170 -6.78 11.12 -10.22
CA SER A 170 -6.56 10.20 -9.09
C SER A 170 -6.96 10.80 -7.75
N GLU A 171 -6.66 12.08 -7.53
CA GLU A 171 -6.94 12.77 -6.28
C GLU A 171 -8.44 13.02 -6.11
N THR A 172 -9.11 13.48 -7.16
CA THR A 172 -10.56 13.70 -7.16
C THR A 172 -11.31 12.40 -6.94
N SER A 173 -10.92 11.34 -7.64
CA SER A 173 -11.51 10.00 -7.51
C SER A 173 -11.35 9.45 -6.10
N TRP A 174 -10.16 9.58 -5.51
CA TRP A 174 -9.88 9.15 -4.15
C TRP A 174 -10.73 9.90 -3.10
N LYS A 175 -10.86 11.22 -3.23
CA LYS A 175 -11.73 12.02 -2.34
C LYS A 175 -13.20 11.62 -2.47
N HIS A 176 -13.66 11.28 -3.67
CA HIS A 176 -14.99 10.75 -3.87
C HIS A 176 -15.17 9.40 -3.16
N ALA A 177 -14.20 8.47 -3.31
CA ALA A 177 -14.23 7.17 -2.63
C ALA A 177 -14.33 7.31 -1.11
N VAL A 178 -13.51 8.17 -0.52
CA VAL A 178 -13.51 8.45 0.93
C VAL A 178 -14.86 9.01 1.39
N ARG A 179 -15.42 9.97 0.61
CA ARG A 179 -16.72 10.60 0.93
C ARG A 179 -17.88 9.61 0.80
N ASP A 180 -17.87 8.75 -0.19
CA ASP A 180 -18.94 7.76 -0.38
C ASP A 180 -18.91 6.68 0.71
N LEU A 181 -17.73 6.33 1.23
CA LEU A 181 -17.58 5.35 2.29
C LEU A 181 -17.94 5.89 3.68
N MET A 182 -17.62 7.17 3.95
CA MET A 182 -17.82 7.84 5.24
C MET A 182 -18.28 9.29 5.04
N PRO A 183 -19.52 9.52 4.57
CA PRO A 183 -19.98 10.87 4.22
C PRO A 183 -20.00 11.86 5.39
N LEU A 184 -20.19 11.42 6.62
CA LEU A 184 -20.20 12.27 7.81
C LEU A 184 -18.78 12.47 8.40
N HIS A 185 -17.86 11.53 8.16
CA HIS A 185 -16.50 11.55 8.70
C HIS A 185 -15.45 11.46 7.60
N ALA A 186 -15.77 11.94 6.37
CA ALA A 186 -14.87 11.88 5.22
C ALA A 186 -13.51 12.53 5.50
N GLU A 187 -13.49 13.69 6.16
CA GLU A 187 -12.25 14.40 6.49
C GLU A 187 -11.34 13.55 7.40
N TYR A 188 -11.91 12.83 8.35
CA TYR A 188 -11.12 11.97 9.25
C TYR A 188 -10.58 10.75 8.52
N LEU A 189 -11.38 10.15 7.63
CA LEU A 189 -10.91 9.03 6.81
C LEU A 189 -9.85 9.48 5.81
N GLU A 190 -9.96 10.67 5.24
CA GLU A 190 -8.95 11.27 4.35
C GLU A 190 -7.61 11.45 5.08
N ILE A 191 -7.62 12.03 6.29
CA ILE A 191 -6.42 12.17 7.12
C ILE A 191 -5.80 10.81 7.41
N PHE A 192 -6.58 9.82 7.83
CA PHE A 192 -6.08 8.48 8.10
C PHE A 192 -5.48 7.84 6.85
N ALA A 193 -6.18 7.89 5.72
CA ALA A 193 -5.74 7.28 4.47
C ALA A 193 -4.46 7.93 3.91
N ALA A 194 -4.29 9.26 4.05
CA ALA A 194 -3.09 9.98 3.63
C ALA A 194 -1.82 9.55 4.37
N HIS A 195 -1.95 8.99 5.57
CA HIS A 195 -0.85 8.46 6.37
C HIS A 195 -0.75 6.93 6.35
N ASN A 196 -1.53 6.25 5.52
CA ASN A 196 -1.57 4.79 5.39
C ASN A 196 -1.68 4.40 3.91
N SER A 197 -0.67 4.69 3.11
CA SER A 197 -0.70 4.52 1.65
C SER A 197 0.56 3.89 1.05
N ASP A 198 1.71 3.97 1.70
CA ASP A 198 2.96 3.41 1.19
C ASP A 198 3.25 2.04 1.84
N PRO A 199 3.51 1.00 1.04
CA PRO A 199 3.92 -0.31 1.56
C PRO A 199 5.31 -0.33 2.21
N GLY A 200 6.09 0.76 2.13
CA GLY A 200 7.47 0.79 2.58
C GLY A 200 8.42 -0.03 1.68
N GLN A 201 9.61 -0.34 2.20
CA GLN A 201 10.54 -1.23 1.50
C GLN A 201 9.98 -2.65 1.45
N ASN A 202 9.97 -3.24 0.26
CA ASN A 202 9.44 -4.58 0.04
C ASN A 202 10.14 -5.28 -1.13
N GLY A 203 9.94 -6.60 -1.24
CA GLY A 203 10.58 -7.43 -2.27
C GLY A 203 10.19 -7.07 -3.71
N HIS A 204 9.04 -6.44 -3.93
CA HIS A 204 8.58 -6.00 -5.24
C HIS A 204 9.09 -4.61 -5.64
N ARG A 205 9.77 -3.89 -4.73
CA ARG A 205 10.25 -2.52 -4.94
C ARG A 205 9.15 -1.51 -5.30
N PHE A 206 7.90 -1.88 -5.06
CA PHE A 206 6.75 -1.02 -5.32
C PHE A 206 6.58 -0.03 -4.17
N ARG A 207 6.40 1.25 -4.49
CA ARG A 207 6.27 2.33 -3.52
C ARG A 207 5.10 3.25 -3.89
N ARG A 208 4.53 3.85 -2.87
CA ARG A 208 3.51 4.90 -2.99
C ARG A 208 3.89 6.10 -2.12
N GLU A 209 3.29 7.23 -2.37
CA GLU A 209 3.48 8.41 -1.53
C GLU A 209 2.62 8.31 -0.27
N GLU A 210 3.17 8.78 0.86
CA GLU A 210 2.50 8.79 2.16
C GLU A 210 2.87 10.08 2.89
N SER A 211 1.93 10.65 3.64
CA SER A 211 2.15 11.84 4.47
C SER A 211 2.72 13.05 3.70
N VAL A 212 2.41 13.19 2.41
CA VAL A 212 3.07 14.12 1.48
C VAL A 212 2.97 15.58 1.98
N ALA A 213 1.78 15.98 2.44
CA ALA A 213 1.52 17.37 2.84
C ALA A 213 2.38 17.82 4.03
N ILE A 214 2.74 16.92 4.94
CA ILE A 214 3.51 17.25 6.15
C ILE A 214 5.02 17.01 6.03
N GLN A 215 5.47 16.28 5.01
CA GLN A 215 6.90 15.95 4.83
C GLN A 215 7.84 17.17 4.85
N PRO A 216 7.53 18.31 4.18
CA PRO A 216 8.40 19.47 4.22
C PRO A 216 8.62 20.01 5.64
N ALA A 217 7.55 20.07 6.46
CA ALA A 217 7.62 20.54 7.84
C ALA A 217 8.38 19.56 8.74
N LEU A 218 8.13 18.24 8.59
CA LEU A 218 8.88 17.20 9.30
C LEU A 218 10.38 17.30 9.03
N SER A 219 10.76 17.45 7.76
CA SER A 219 12.16 17.57 7.34
C SER A 219 12.81 18.85 7.85
N ALA A 220 12.12 19.99 7.77
CA ALA A 220 12.63 21.28 8.24
C ALA A 220 12.85 21.27 9.77
N LEU A 221 11.86 20.76 10.53
CA LEU A 221 11.95 20.67 11.98
C LEU A 221 13.11 19.76 12.42
N LEU A 222 13.20 18.55 11.83
CA LEU A 222 14.27 17.61 12.15
C LEU A 222 15.66 18.19 11.85
N LYS A 223 15.81 18.79 10.68
CA LYS A 223 17.07 19.41 10.25
C LYS A 223 17.50 20.54 11.17
N ALA A 224 16.60 21.48 11.48
CA ALA A 224 16.91 22.61 12.37
C ALA A 224 17.32 22.11 13.76
N TYR A 225 16.63 21.10 14.28
CA TYR A 225 16.91 20.55 15.59
C TYR A 225 18.23 19.78 15.64
N GLN A 226 18.51 18.91 14.67
CA GLN A 226 19.74 18.10 14.63
C GLN A 226 20.99 18.91 14.33
N GLU A 227 20.94 19.87 13.39
CA GLU A 227 22.11 20.62 12.96
C GLU A 227 22.45 21.80 13.89
N LYS A 228 21.44 22.46 14.47
CA LYS A 228 21.58 23.71 15.20
C LYS A 228 21.08 23.69 16.63
N ASN A 229 20.40 22.62 17.04
CA ASN A 229 19.64 22.54 18.29
C ASN A 229 18.60 23.69 18.42
N GLU A 230 18.02 24.09 17.29
CA GLU A 230 17.03 25.14 17.17
C GLU A 230 15.67 24.52 16.81
N ILE A 231 14.60 25.24 17.14
CA ILE A 231 13.24 24.88 16.73
C ILE A 231 12.84 25.80 15.59
N ASP A 232 12.59 25.23 14.42
CA ASP A 232 11.88 25.93 13.35
C ASP A 232 10.41 26.08 13.79
N GLU A 233 10.03 27.29 14.18
CA GLU A 233 8.73 27.57 14.79
C GLU A 233 7.56 27.35 13.83
N ASP A 234 7.74 27.57 12.54
CA ASP A 234 6.70 27.35 11.53
C ASP A 234 6.51 25.85 11.28
N ALA A 235 7.59 25.13 11.11
CA ALA A 235 7.57 23.68 10.97
C ALA A 235 7.02 23.00 12.25
N TYR A 236 7.43 23.46 13.43
CA TYR A 236 6.91 22.97 14.71
C TYR A 236 5.39 23.11 14.81
N ARG A 237 4.83 24.29 14.46
CA ARG A 237 3.38 24.51 14.49
C ARG A 237 2.63 23.60 13.52
N GLN A 238 3.17 23.41 12.31
CA GLN A 238 2.57 22.53 11.33
C GLN A 238 2.57 21.08 11.80
N VAL A 239 3.69 20.58 12.34
CA VAL A 239 3.78 19.20 12.86
C VAL A 239 2.89 19.01 14.09
N ALA A 240 2.82 20.00 14.99
CA ALA A 240 1.94 19.94 16.16
C ALA A 240 0.46 19.89 15.75
N GLU A 241 0.07 20.69 14.78
CA GLU A 241 -1.30 20.66 14.24
C GLU A 241 -1.60 19.34 13.56
N GLU A 242 -0.65 18.75 12.85
CA GLU A 242 -0.82 17.44 12.22
C GLU A 242 -1.00 16.34 13.29
N CYS A 243 -0.19 16.32 14.35
CA CYS A 243 -0.37 15.40 15.46
C CYS A 243 -1.80 15.53 16.08
N ARG A 244 -2.27 16.78 16.25
CA ARG A 244 -3.62 17.03 16.74
C ARG A 244 -4.70 16.48 15.79
N LYS A 245 -4.56 16.71 14.47
CA LYS A 245 -5.47 16.18 13.45
C LYS A 245 -5.51 14.66 13.48
N ILE A 246 -4.36 14.01 13.58
CA ILE A 246 -4.22 12.55 13.67
C ILE A 246 -5.01 12.02 14.86
N ILE A 247 -4.83 12.59 16.05
CA ILE A 247 -5.55 12.17 17.27
C ILE A 247 -7.05 12.34 17.10
N VAL A 248 -7.49 13.51 16.61
CA VAL A 248 -8.92 13.84 16.43
C VAL A 248 -9.56 12.93 15.38
N ALA A 249 -8.86 12.69 14.26
CA ALA A 249 -9.35 11.82 13.21
C ALA A 249 -9.48 10.37 13.69
N ALA A 250 -8.47 9.85 14.38
CA ALA A 250 -8.51 8.51 14.94
C ALA A 250 -9.64 8.33 15.95
N ASP A 251 -9.81 9.27 16.91
CA ASP A 251 -10.89 9.24 17.87
C ASP A 251 -12.27 9.35 17.21
N GLY A 252 -12.41 10.25 16.23
CA GLY A 252 -13.64 10.42 15.46
C GLY A 252 -14.04 9.16 14.71
N LEU A 253 -13.10 8.53 14.02
CA LEU A 253 -13.34 7.27 13.29
C LEU A 253 -13.67 6.12 14.25
N LEU A 254 -12.96 5.99 15.36
CA LEU A 254 -13.25 4.97 16.39
C LEU A 254 -14.64 5.12 17.00
N ALA A 255 -15.14 6.36 17.12
CA ALA A 255 -16.47 6.68 17.63
C ALA A 255 -17.58 6.54 16.56
N SER A 256 -17.24 6.56 15.27
CA SER A 256 -18.19 6.60 14.13
C SER A 256 -18.72 5.24 13.68
N GLY A 257 -18.55 4.19 14.49
CA GLY A 257 -18.85 2.79 14.13
C GLY A 257 -20.27 2.51 13.64
N ASN A 258 -21.22 3.46 13.79
CA ASN A 258 -22.57 3.31 13.26
C ASN A 258 -22.72 3.77 11.79
N GLU A 259 -21.77 4.54 11.25
CA GLU A 259 -21.79 5.03 9.87
C GLU A 259 -21.35 3.96 8.88
N ASN A 260 -20.18 3.35 9.13
CA ASN A 260 -19.65 2.23 8.34
C ASN A 260 -18.97 1.23 9.27
N ARG A 261 -19.77 0.46 9.98
CA ARG A 261 -19.27 -0.50 10.98
C ARG A 261 -18.31 -1.54 10.40
N PRO A 262 -18.55 -2.14 9.22
CA PRO A 262 -17.61 -3.10 8.64
C PRO A 262 -16.21 -2.49 8.45
N LEU A 263 -16.11 -1.32 7.81
CA LEU A 263 -14.85 -0.62 7.59
C LEU A 263 -14.15 -0.30 8.91
N ILE A 264 -14.84 0.34 9.86
CA ILE A 264 -14.22 0.71 11.14
C ILE A 264 -13.77 -0.51 11.93
N THR A 265 -14.50 -1.62 11.86
CA THR A 265 -14.09 -2.87 12.53
C THR A 265 -12.81 -3.41 11.91
N GLU A 266 -12.71 -3.41 10.59
CA GLU A 266 -11.57 -3.94 9.86
C GLU A 266 -10.28 -3.12 10.08
N ILE A 267 -10.36 -1.78 9.99
CA ILE A 267 -9.20 -0.89 10.13
C ILE A 267 -8.89 -0.51 11.59
N ARG A 268 -9.69 -0.96 12.55
CA ARG A 268 -9.56 -0.58 13.98
C ARG A 268 -8.15 -0.71 14.55
N PRO A 269 -7.38 -1.79 14.29
CA PRO A 269 -6.01 -1.92 14.80
C PRO A 269 -5.10 -0.77 14.35
N TRP A 270 -5.16 -0.43 13.06
CA TRP A 270 -4.38 0.69 12.50
C TRP A 270 -4.85 2.04 13.04
N LEU A 271 -6.16 2.24 13.28
CA LEU A 271 -6.68 3.47 13.91
C LEU A 271 -6.14 3.65 15.33
N ILE A 272 -6.08 2.57 16.13
CA ILE A 272 -5.53 2.61 17.48
C ILE A 272 -4.05 3.01 17.44
N GLN A 273 -3.26 2.37 16.58
CA GLN A 273 -1.84 2.72 16.43
C GLN A 273 -1.65 4.13 15.87
N PHE A 274 -2.50 4.54 14.92
CA PHE A 274 -2.48 5.90 14.35
C PHE A 274 -2.65 6.98 15.42
N LYS A 275 -3.61 6.78 16.33
CA LYS A 275 -3.77 7.66 17.50
C LYS A 275 -2.49 7.71 18.33
N GLN A 276 -1.91 6.55 18.66
CA GLN A 276 -0.66 6.45 19.44
C GLN A 276 0.51 7.18 18.73
N VAL A 277 0.59 7.13 17.40
CA VAL A 277 1.59 7.88 16.63
C VAL A 277 1.40 9.39 16.79
N GLY A 278 0.16 9.88 16.72
CA GLY A 278 -0.15 11.30 16.97
C GLY A 278 0.19 11.76 18.39
N GLU A 279 -0.18 10.96 19.39
CA GLU A 279 0.13 11.21 20.80
C GLU A 279 1.65 11.19 21.06
N TYR A 280 2.36 10.22 20.49
CA TYR A 280 3.81 10.14 20.59
C TYR A 280 4.50 11.35 19.95
N GLY A 281 4.07 11.73 18.74
CA GLY A 281 4.58 12.94 18.07
C GLY A 281 4.40 14.20 18.92
N ALA A 282 3.22 14.37 19.55
CA ALA A 282 2.96 15.49 20.45
C ALA A 282 3.90 15.50 21.68
N GLU A 283 4.17 14.34 22.29
CA GLU A 283 5.11 14.27 23.42
C GLU A 283 6.55 14.52 23.00
N VAL A 284 6.97 14.06 21.82
CA VAL A 284 8.29 14.37 21.27
C VAL A 284 8.44 15.88 21.01
N LEU A 285 7.40 16.54 20.49
CA LEU A 285 7.37 18.00 20.35
C LEU A 285 7.47 18.72 21.69
N ASN A 286 6.80 18.23 22.73
CA ASN A 286 6.94 18.73 24.09
C ASN A 286 8.40 18.57 24.60
N MET A 287 9.04 17.41 24.38
CA MET A 287 10.43 17.18 24.77
C MET A 287 11.38 18.22 24.15
N ILE A 288 11.30 18.47 22.84
CA ILE A 288 12.17 19.47 22.19
C ILE A 288 11.87 20.90 22.67
N ARG A 289 10.64 21.21 23.02
CA ARG A 289 10.23 22.51 23.57
C ARG A 289 10.69 22.70 25.02
N LEU A 290 10.61 21.64 25.81
CA LEU A 290 10.89 21.67 27.25
C LEU A 290 12.35 21.29 27.60
N ARG A 291 13.24 21.19 26.61
CA ARG A 291 14.60 20.69 26.75
C ARG A 291 15.47 21.34 27.83
N GLN A 292 15.10 22.55 28.29
CA GLN A 292 15.78 23.26 29.36
C GLN A 292 15.02 23.21 30.72
N GLN A 293 13.86 22.55 30.76
CA GLN A 293 13.00 22.44 31.93
C GLN A 293 13.02 21.02 32.49
N LYS A 294 13.91 20.78 33.46
CA LYS A 294 14.29 19.43 33.89
C LYS A 294 13.09 18.49 34.16
N ASP A 295 12.19 18.86 35.05
CA ASP A 295 11.10 17.98 35.48
C ASP A 295 10.03 17.83 34.39
N ALA A 296 9.72 18.90 33.65
CA ALA A 296 8.77 18.87 32.57
C ALA A 296 9.26 18.00 31.38
N PHE A 297 10.57 18.07 31.06
CA PHE A 297 11.17 17.20 30.06
C PHE A 297 11.04 15.72 30.44
N ILE A 298 11.34 15.37 31.70
CA ILE A 298 11.24 13.98 32.19
C ILE A 298 9.80 13.46 32.05
N GLY A 299 8.80 14.28 32.41
CA GLY A 299 7.39 13.89 32.24
C GLY A 299 7.06 13.52 30.79
N SER A 300 7.40 14.37 29.81
CA SER A 300 7.18 14.08 28.38
C SER A 300 8.01 12.91 27.88
N TYR A 301 9.24 12.74 28.34
CA TYR A 301 10.09 11.58 28.01
C TYR A 301 9.47 10.27 28.48
N GLU A 302 8.96 10.20 29.71
CA GLU A 302 8.33 9.01 30.24
C GLU A 302 7.03 8.66 29.48
N HIS A 303 6.21 9.66 29.16
CA HIS A 303 5.01 9.46 28.34
C HIS A 303 5.37 8.99 26.92
N ALA A 304 6.34 9.61 26.27
CA ALA A 304 6.79 9.20 24.95
C ALA A 304 7.28 7.74 24.94
N ARG A 305 8.05 7.33 25.96
CA ARG A 305 8.48 5.93 26.10
C ARG A 305 7.32 4.97 26.32
N ALA A 306 6.35 5.33 27.17
CA ALA A 306 5.17 4.52 27.40
C ALA A 306 4.38 4.30 26.11
N LEU A 307 4.23 5.34 25.28
CA LEU A 307 3.56 5.25 23.97
C LEU A 307 4.33 4.35 23.00
N LEU A 308 5.67 4.40 22.97
CA LEU A 308 6.49 3.50 22.16
C LEU A 308 6.31 2.03 22.59
N VAL A 309 6.27 1.75 23.89
CA VAL A 309 5.99 0.40 24.41
C VAL A 309 4.60 -0.06 23.98
N LEU A 310 3.59 0.80 24.14
CA LEU A 310 2.20 0.50 23.77
C LEU A 310 2.03 0.23 22.27
N MET A 311 2.72 1.00 21.39
CA MET A 311 2.75 0.75 19.95
C MET A 311 3.37 -0.60 19.63
N GLY A 312 4.48 -0.97 20.28
CA GLY A 312 5.10 -2.27 20.14
C GLY A 312 4.19 -3.43 20.60
N GLU A 313 3.45 -3.23 21.68
CA GLU A 313 2.44 -4.20 22.17
C GLU A 313 1.27 -4.33 21.17
N THR A 314 0.80 -3.21 20.62
CA THR A 314 -0.26 -3.20 19.60
C THR A 314 0.20 -3.97 18.35
N ASP A 315 1.42 -3.70 17.87
CA ASP A 315 2.02 -4.40 16.74
C ASP A 315 2.13 -5.91 17.00
N ALA A 316 2.61 -6.31 18.16
CA ALA A 316 2.83 -7.71 18.55
C ALA A 316 1.53 -8.52 18.75
N GLN A 317 0.36 -7.87 18.90
CA GLN A 317 -0.93 -8.57 19.00
C GLN A 317 -1.35 -9.23 17.68
N TYR A 318 -0.80 -8.78 16.56
CA TYR A 318 -1.16 -9.26 15.23
C TYR A 318 0.00 -10.03 14.60
N LYS A 319 -0.28 -11.18 14.01
CA LYS A 319 0.75 -12.08 13.43
C LYS A 319 1.60 -11.37 12.37
N ALA A 320 0.98 -10.54 11.55
CA ALA A 320 1.66 -9.77 10.52
C ALA A 320 2.24 -8.45 11.04
N GLY A 321 1.83 -8.01 12.23
CA GLY A 321 2.11 -6.68 12.75
C GLY A 321 1.09 -5.63 12.28
N ILE A 322 1.26 -4.40 12.80
CA ILE A 322 0.45 -3.22 12.43
C ILE A 322 1.39 -2.04 12.23
N LYS A 323 1.34 -1.38 11.09
CA LYS A 323 2.17 -0.23 10.74
C LYS A 323 1.29 0.92 10.25
N SER A 324 1.20 1.99 11.02
CA SER A 324 0.47 3.20 10.67
C SER A 324 1.38 4.43 10.76
N GLY A 325 1.34 5.33 9.77
CA GLY A 325 2.20 6.52 9.71
C GLY A 325 3.70 6.21 9.76
N SER A 326 4.08 5.04 9.29
CA SER A 326 5.39 4.43 9.58
C SER A 326 6.52 4.95 8.70
N LEU A 327 6.18 5.49 7.52
CA LEU A 327 7.21 5.88 6.54
C LEU A 327 7.88 7.23 6.88
N HIS A 328 7.13 8.23 7.30
CA HIS A 328 7.64 9.58 7.54
C HIS A 328 7.45 10.06 8.98
N LEU A 329 6.29 9.82 9.58
CA LEU A 329 6.00 10.28 10.93
C LEU A 329 6.91 9.60 11.95
N MET A 330 6.87 8.27 12.04
CA MET A 330 7.61 7.52 13.06
C MET A 330 9.12 7.68 12.96
N PRO A 331 9.77 7.59 11.78
CA PRO A 331 11.22 7.83 11.69
C PRO A 331 11.63 9.22 12.14
N THR A 332 10.84 10.25 11.79
CA THR A 332 11.12 11.63 12.19
C THR A 332 10.94 11.82 13.70
N PHE A 333 9.85 11.30 14.27
CA PHE A 333 9.62 11.41 15.72
C PHE A 333 10.68 10.65 16.52
N ASN A 334 11.08 9.45 16.09
CA ASN A 334 12.16 8.68 16.71
C ASN A 334 13.49 9.44 16.66
N ALA A 335 13.84 10.04 15.52
CA ALA A 335 15.06 10.84 15.39
C ALA A 335 15.05 12.08 16.28
N LEU A 336 13.91 12.76 16.40
CA LEU A 336 13.75 13.90 17.32
C LEU A 336 13.80 13.46 18.78
N PHE A 337 13.17 12.36 19.16
CA PHE A 337 13.22 11.76 20.49
C PHE A 337 14.67 11.45 20.91
N GLU A 338 15.42 10.76 20.05
CA GLU A 338 16.82 10.39 20.30
C GLU A 338 17.72 11.64 20.43
N ALA A 339 17.53 12.63 19.55
CA ALA A 339 18.29 13.87 19.59
C ALA A 339 17.96 14.69 20.85
N ALA A 340 16.67 14.82 21.22
CA ALA A 340 16.25 15.53 22.42
C ALA A 340 16.78 14.90 23.70
N THR A 341 16.71 13.57 23.81
CA THR A 341 17.20 12.81 24.95
C THR A 341 18.73 12.91 25.08
N THR A 342 19.45 12.81 23.96
CA THR A 342 20.91 12.99 23.93
C THR A 342 21.32 14.39 24.39
N GLY A 343 20.65 15.43 23.90
CA GLY A 343 20.88 16.81 24.31
C GLY A 343 20.60 17.06 25.78
N TYR A 344 19.48 16.49 26.29
CA TYR A 344 19.13 16.56 27.70
C TYR A 344 20.16 15.87 28.60
N ASN A 345 20.60 14.65 28.25
CA ASN A 345 21.64 13.92 28.99
C ASN A 345 22.95 14.73 29.07
N ALA A 346 23.35 15.37 27.98
CA ALA A 346 24.53 16.20 27.94
C ALA A 346 24.39 17.45 28.82
N ALA A 347 23.25 18.13 28.79
CA ALA A 347 23.01 19.37 29.52
C ALA A 347 22.89 19.16 31.04
N PHE A 348 22.30 18.05 31.47
CA PHE A 348 21.98 17.79 32.88
C PHE A 348 22.76 16.62 33.48
N HIS A 349 23.77 16.07 32.78
CA HIS A 349 24.51 14.89 33.20
C HIS A 349 23.60 13.72 33.60
N ALA A 350 22.50 13.56 32.87
CA ALA A 350 21.51 12.51 33.07
C ALA A 350 21.92 11.22 32.33
N GLY A 351 21.27 10.10 32.66
CA GLY A 351 21.52 8.78 32.07
C GLY A 351 20.26 8.18 31.45
N LEU A 352 19.41 8.99 30.81
CA LEU A 352 18.23 8.49 30.13
C LEU A 352 18.59 7.65 28.91
N ASP A 353 17.84 6.61 28.66
CA ASP A 353 17.98 5.80 27.45
C ASP A 353 17.59 6.64 26.22
N THR A 354 18.54 6.81 25.30
CA THR A 354 18.36 7.64 24.11
C THR A 354 17.67 6.90 22.98
N LYS A 355 17.54 5.57 23.05
CA LYS A 355 16.97 4.79 21.94
C LYS A 355 15.45 4.70 22.03
N ALA A 356 14.80 4.94 20.88
CA ALA A 356 13.39 4.61 20.72
C ALA A 356 13.21 3.10 20.79
N VAL A 357 12.42 2.63 21.77
CA VAL A 357 12.24 1.18 22.02
C VAL A 357 11.34 0.49 21.01
N TYR A 358 10.64 1.25 20.17
CA TYR A 358 9.85 0.76 19.05
C TYR A 358 10.20 1.55 17.79
N SER A 359 10.43 0.84 16.71
CA SER A 359 10.57 1.40 15.37
C SER A 359 9.92 0.45 14.37
N PRO A 360 9.01 0.92 13.54
CA PRO A 360 8.36 0.08 12.53
C PRO A 360 9.34 -0.48 11.47
N TYR A 361 10.55 0.10 11.34
CA TYR A 361 11.56 -0.27 10.35
C TYR A 361 12.84 -0.83 10.95
N THR A 362 12.78 -1.61 12.02
CA THR A 362 13.95 -2.33 12.49
C THR A 362 14.20 -3.55 11.62
N GLY A 363 15.12 -3.44 10.64
CA GLY A 363 16.01 -4.46 10.07
C GLY A 363 15.56 -5.91 9.85
N GLY A 364 14.29 -6.25 10.05
CA GLY A 364 13.78 -7.62 9.96
C GLY A 364 13.07 -7.97 8.64
N LEU A 365 12.78 -6.99 7.79
CA LEU A 365 12.05 -7.21 6.53
C LEU A 365 12.93 -7.65 5.36
N GLU A 366 14.24 -7.38 5.40
CA GLU A 366 15.15 -7.84 4.34
C GLU A 366 15.40 -9.35 4.36
N THR A 367 15.16 -10.04 5.46
CA THR A 367 15.44 -11.48 5.61
C THR A 367 14.26 -12.41 5.34
N ARG A 368 13.02 -11.90 5.21
CA ARG A 368 11.84 -12.74 4.97
C ARG A 368 11.61 -13.12 3.51
N TYR A 369 12.25 -12.45 2.56
CA TYR A 369 12.02 -12.64 1.11
C TYR A 369 13.29 -13.05 0.34
N SER A 370 14.34 -13.49 1.02
CA SER A 370 15.56 -14.02 0.41
C SER A 370 15.64 -15.57 0.44
N GLN A 371 14.50 -16.25 0.45
CA GLN A 371 14.46 -17.72 0.26
C GLN A 371 13.52 -18.06 -0.89
#